data_39b6b35fa4cf9d4cc2bafef4ac7651e5
#
_entry.id   39b6b35fa4cf9d4cc2bafef4ac7651e5
#
_cell.length_a   1.000
_cell.length_b   1.000
_cell.length_c   1.000
_cell.angle_alpha   90.00
_cell.angle_beta   90.00
_cell.angle_gamma   90.00
#
_symmetry.space_group_name_H-M   'P 1'
#
loop_
_entity.id
_entity.type
_entity.pdbx_description
1 polymer ?
#
loop_
_entity_poly.entity_id
_entity_poly.type
_entity_poly.pdbx_seq_one_letter_code
_entity_poly.pdbx_strand_id
1 'polypeptide(L)'
;MNFQTWEPIYEAILDDFGFERAADERARDVFVGMLRATDSELFDVETLAFSGQTVAVAGAGPSLADDHDVAREADAVVAASSAARTLRADGVDVDCMVTDLDGKPETAIRLTTYGTPVVIHAHGDNNRAIQEYVPQCQLSSVVATTQAAPAPPLRNFGGFTDGDRAAFLADHFGASRLVFPGWDFDDPAV
;
A
#
# COMPACT_ATOMS: atom_id res chain seq x y z
N MET A 1 -11.59 6.50 -1.31
CA MET A 1 -11.87 7.00 -2.69
C MET A 1 -12.23 5.82 -3.60
N ASN A 2 -12.88 6.00 -4.76
CA ASN A 2 -13.08 4.96 -5.78
C ASN A 2 -12.36 5.34 -7.08
N PHE A 3 -12.16 4.36 -7.98
CA PHE A 3 -11.39 4.58 -9.21
C PHE A 3 -12.01 5.64 -10.13
N GLN A 4 -13.33 5.73 -10.25
CA GLN A 4 -13.99 6.72 -11.10
C GLN A 4 -13.71 8.16 -10.67
N THR A 5 -13.57 8.39 -9.36
CA THR A 5 -13.20 9.70 -8.81
C THR A 5 -11.70 9.95 -8.96
N TRP A 6 -10.89 8.90 -8.86
CA TRP A 6 -9.43 8.96 -8.97
C TRP A 6 -8.94 9.08 -10.42
N GLU A 7 -9.59 8.43 -11.37
CA GLU A 7 -9.14 8.31 -12.77
C GLU A 7 -8.74 9.63 -13.44
N PRO A 8 -9.47 10.76 -13.28
CA PRO A 8 -9.03 12.02 -13.88
C PRO A 8 -7.70 12.57 -13.32
N ILE A 9 -7.43 12.31 -12.02
CA ILE A 9 -6.16 12.69 -11.37
C ILE A 9 -5.04 11.78 -11.87
N TYR A 10 -5.30 10.48 -11.93
CA TYR A 10 -4.38 9.49 -12.47
C TYR A 10 -3.94 9.81 -13.90
N GLU A 11 -4.89 10.13 -14.81
CA GLU A 11 -4.59 10.52 -16.17
C GLU A 11 -3.72 11.79 -16.25
N ALA A 12 -4.01 12.79 -15.42
CA ALA A 12 -3.19 13.99 -15.35
C ALA A 12 -1.75 13.69 -14.89
N ILE A 13 -1.58 12.79 -13.92
CA ILE A 13 -0.25 12.37 -13.46
C ILE A 13 0.49 11.63 -14.58
N LEU A 14 -0.18 10.73 -15.30
CA LEU A 14 0.44 10.02 -16.43
C LEU A 14 0.93 10.98 -17.50
N ASP A 15 0.12 11.99 -17.84
CA ASP A 15 0.47 13.02 -18.82
C ASP A 15 1.67 13.86 -18.36
N ASP A 16 1.70 14.29 -17.10
CA ASP A 16 2.78 15.12 -16.54
C ASP A 16 4.12 14.36 -16.51
N PHE A 17 4.11 13.07 -16.21
CA PHE A 17 5.32 12.24 -16.14
C PHE A 17 5.66 11.53 -17.45
N GLY A 18 4.78 11.56 -18.44
CA GLY A 18 4.96 10.83 -19.70
C GLY A 18 4.90 9.31 -19.55
N PHE A 19 4.12 8.82 -18.59
CA PHE A 19 3.94 7.39 -18.37
C PHE A 19 2.82 6.83 -19.26
N GLU A 20 2.98 5.58 -19.69
CA GLU A 20 1.99 4.90 -20.52
C GLU A 20 0.98 4.13 -19.66
N ARG A 21 -0.30 4.48 -19.72
CA ARG A 21 -1.40 3.74 -19.10
C ARG A 21 -1.35 2.22 -19.41
N ALA A 22 -0.98 1.88 -20.63
CA ALA A 22 -0.86 0.49 -21.05
C ALA A 22 0.18 -0.32 -20.25
N ALA A 23 1.18 0.33 -19.62
CA ALA A 23 2.13 -0.34 -18.75
C ALA A 23 1.44 -0.80 -17.46
N ASP A 24 0.63 0.06 -16.84
CA ASP A 24 -0.15 -0.25 -15.64
C ASP A 24 -1.21 -1.32 -15.91
N GLU A 25 -1.87 -1.25 -17.06
CA GLU A 25 -2.85 -2.26 -17.48
C GLU A 25 -2.20 -3.64 -17.66
N ARG A 26 -1.00 -3.71 -18.22
CA ARG A 26 -0.23 -4.97 -18.31
C ARG A 26 0.15 -5.50 -16.93
N ALA A 27 0.57 -4.62 -16.00
CA ALA A 27 0.92 -5.03 -14.64
C ALA A 27 -0.30 -5.60 -13.90
N ARG A 28 -1.45 -4.94 -14.02
CA ARG A 28 -2.72 -5.43 -13.51
C ARG A 28 -3.03 -6.83 -14.07
N ASP A 29 -2.95 -7.01 -15.38
CA ASP A 29 -3.34 -8.27 -16.04
C ASP A 29 -2.40 -9.41 -15.66
N VAL A 30 -1.10 -9.15 -15.50
CA VAL A 30 -0.12 -10.11 -14.99
C VAL A 30 -0.49 -10.54 -13.57
N PHE A 31 -0.77 -9.59 -12.68
CA PHE A 31 -1.10 -9.90 -11.30
C PHE A 31 -2.43 -10.65 -11.18
N VAL A 32 -3.47 -10.25 -11.94
CA VAL A 32 -4.74 -10.98 -12.04
C VAL A 32 -4.50 -12.42 -12.50
N GLY A 33 -3.70 -12.61 -13.55
CA GLY A 33 -3.38 -13.94 -14.07
C GLY A 33 -2.70 -14.84 -13.04
N MET A 34 -1.75 -14.29 -12.28
CA MET A 34 -1.07 -15.03 -11.21
C MET A 34 -2.04 -15.46 -10.10
N LEU A 35 -2.88 -14.54 -9.62
CA LEU A 35 -3.82 -14.85 -8.54
C LEU A 35 -4.88 -15.86 -8.96
N ARG A 36 -5.38 -15.77 -10.20
CA ARG A 36 -6.34 -16.75 -10.74
C ARG A 36 -5.78 -18.14 -10.96
N ALA A 37 -4.46 -18.26 -11.07
CA ALA A 37 -3.78 -19.56 -11.19
C ALA A 37 -3.59 -20.26 -9.83
N THR A 38 -3.98 -19.62 -8.73
CA THR A 38 -3.91 -20.20 -7.38
C THR A 38 -5.33 -20.45 -6.85
N ASP A 39 -5.49 -21.49 -6.03
CA ASP A 39 -6.74 -21.75 -5.29
C ASP A 39 -6.77 -21.03 -3.93
N SER A 40 -5.83 -20.13 -3.67
CA SER A 40 -5.71 -19.46 -2.38
C SER A 40 -6.66 -18.26 -2.29
N GLU A 41 -7.33 -18.13 -1.15
CA GLU A 41 -8.11 -16.93 -0.84
C GLU A 41 -7.19 -15.76 -0.51
N LEU A 42 -7.59 -14.57 -0.95
CA LEU A 42 -6.96 -13.30 -0.56
C LEU A 42 -7.54 -12.80 0.75
N PHE A 43 -6.83 -11.85 1.37
CA PHE A 43 -7.35 -11.14 2.54
C PHE A 43 -8.65 -10.40 2.17
N ASP A 44 -9.66 -10.57 3.02
CA ASP A 44 -10.91 -9.80 2.89
C ASP A 44 -10.68 -8.37 3.36
N VAL A 45 -10.43 -7.46 2.42
CA VAL A 45 -10.12 -6.07 2.71
C VAL A 45 -11.25 -5.33 3.46
N GLU A 46 -12.49 -5.80 3.35
CA GLU A 46 -13.62 -5.21 4.08
C GLU A 46 -13.53 -5.47 5.60
N THR A 47 -12.59 -6.32 6.04
CA THR A 47 -12.30 -6.54 7.47
C THR A 47 -11.31 -5.55 8.05
N LEU A 48 -10.73 -4.64 7.26
CA LEU A 48 -9.93 -3.53 7.77
C LEU A 48 -10.82 -2.60 8.62
N ALA A 49 -10.46 -2.45 9.88
CA ALA A 49 -11.31 -1.79 10.88
C ALA A 49 -10.78 -0.39 11.24
N PHE A 50 -10.77 0.55 10.29
CA PHE A 50 -10.32 1.93 10.54
C PHE A 50 -11.47 2.91 10.87
N SER A 51 -12.71 2.45 10.84
CA SER A 51 -13.87 3.32 11.03
C SER A 51 -13.86 4.03 12.38
N GLY A 52 -13.89 5.35 12.34
CA GLY A 52 -13.88 6.22 13.52
C GLY A 52 -12.53 6.37 14.22
N GLN A 53 -11.48 5.71 13.74
CA GLN A 53 -10.15 5.69 14.37
C GLN A 53 -9.28 6.86 13.90
N THR A 54 -8.27 7.19 14.73
CA THR A 54 -7.08 7.93 14.33
C THR A 54 -6.09 6.93 13.73
N VAL A 55 -5.76 7.07 12.46
CA VAL A 55 -4.82 6.18 11.76
C VAL A 55 -3.51 6.91 11.49
N ALA A 56 -2.40 6.34 11.94
CA ALA A 56 -1.07 6.78 11.54
C ALA A 56 -0.72 6.20 10.17
N VAL A 57 -0.56 7.07 9.19
CA VAL A 57 -0.04 6.73 7.86
C VAL A 57 1.46 7.04 7.86
N ALA A 58 2.27 6.02 8.11
CA ALA A 58 3.71 6.20 8.29
C ALA A 58 4.44 6.23 6.95
N GLY A 59 5.13 7.33 6.67
CA GLY A 59 6.08 7.48 5.58
C GLY A 59 7.48 7.00 5.96
N ALA A 60 8.36 6.84 4.97
CA ALA A 60 9.73 6.39 5.19
C ALA A 60 10.77 7.53 5.25
N GLY A 61 10.31 8.75 5.49
CA GLY A 61 11.18 9.92 5.60
C GLY A 61 12.09 9.87 6.84
N PRO A 62 13.13 10.69 6.87
CA PRO A 62 14.12 10.72 7.95
C PRO A 62 13.52 10.99 9.33
N SER A 63 12.45 11.80 9.43
CA SER A 63 11.79 12.12 10.70
C SER A 63 11.09 10.93 11.35
N LEU A 64 10.86 9.82 10.64
CA LEU A 64 10.12 8.68 11.17
C LEU A 64 10.71 8.14 12.47
N ALA A 65 12.03 8.16 12.60
CA ALA A 65 12.71 7.70 13.82
C ALA A 65 12.39 8.57 15.05
N ASP A 66 12.15 9.87 14.84
CA ASP A 66 11.78 10.81 15.89
C ASP A 66 10.25 10.86 16.12
N ASP A 67 9.48 10.50 15.08
CA ASP A 67 8.00 10.53 15.06
C ASP A 67 7.34 9.21 15.49
N HIS A 68 8.10 8.19 15.91
CA HIS A 68 7.56 6.87 16.23
C HIS A 68 6.50 6.91 17.36
N ASP A 69 6.57 7.89 18.27
CA ASP A 69 5.56 8.06 19.32
C ASP A 69 4.21 8.51 18.72
N VAL A 70 4.20 9.31 17.65
CA VAL A 70 2.97 9.68 16.93
C VAL A 70 2.28 8.43 16.37
N ALA A 71 3.06 7.48 15.84
CA ALA A 71 2.52 6.20 15.37
C ALA A 71 1.99 5.35 16.54
N ARG A 72 2.68 5.36 17.69
CA ARG A 72 2.31 4.57 18.88
C ARG A 72 1.01 5.05 19.54
N GLU A 73 0.74 6.36 19.46
CA GLU A 73 -0.46 6.98 20.04
C GLU A 73 -1.71 6.85 19.14
N ALA A 74 -1.55 6.44 17.90
CA ALA A 74 -2.67 6.21 16.99
C ALA A 74 -3.42 4.91 17.33
N ASP A 75 -4.70 4.84 16.94
CA ASP A 75 -5.53 3.65 17.13
C ASP A 75 -5.13 2.51 16.17
N ALA A 76 -4.56 2.86 15.01
CA ALA A 76 -4.02 1.90 14.02
C ALA A 76 -2.88 2.52 13.22
N VAL A 77 -2.01 1.67 12.67
CA VAL A 77 -0.83 2.07 11.90
C VAL A 77 -0.85 1.42 10.52
N VAL A 78 -0.90 2.25 9.49
CA VAL A 78 -0.70 1.85 8.08
C VAL A 78 0.66 2.34 7.63
N ALA A 79 1.57 1.44 7.32
CA ALA A 79 2.95 1.79 6.98
C ALA A 79 3.21 1.68 5.46
N ALA A 80 3.77 2.73 4.87
CA ALA A 80 4.19 2.74 3.48
C ALA A 80 5.60 2.17 3.32
N SER A 81 5.72 1.15 2.47
CA SER A 81 7.01 0.54 2.07
C SER A 81 7.96 0.27 3.26
N SER A 82 9.16 0.83 3.24
CA SER A 82 10.21 0.58 4.26
C SER A 82 9.88 1.15 5.65
N ALA A 83 8.87 2.03 5.79
CA ALA A 83 8.40 2.52 7.10
C ALA A 83 7.99 1.37 8.02
N ALA A 84 7.37 0.32 7.47
CA ALA A 84 6.96 -0.87 8.23
C ALA A 84 8.14 -1.52 8.96
N ARG A 85 9.31 -1.60 8.32
CA ARG A 85 10.52 -2.18 8.93
C ARG A 85 11.06 -1.29 10.03
N THR A 86 11.10 0.02 9.82
CA THR A 86 11.59 1.01 10.80
C THR A 86 10.73 0.98 12.07
N LEU A 87 9.42 1.12 11.93
CA LEU A 87 8.49 1.09 13.05
C LEU A 87 8.59 -0.20 13.87
N ARG A 88 8.64 -1.36 13.20
CA ARG A 88 8.77 -2.63 13.90
C ARG A 88 10.12 -2.80 14.61
N ALA A 89 11.19 -2.21 14.10
CA ALA A 89 12.48 -2.21 14.80
C ALA A 89 12.42 -1.40 16.09
N ASP A 90 11.58 -0.35 16.13
CA ASP A 90 11.33 0.50 17.29
C ASP A 90 10.20 -0.02 18.21
N GLY A 91 9.69 -1.23 17.93
CA GLY A 91 8.66 -1.88 18.75
C GLY A 91 7.25 -1.30 18.55
N VAL A 92 6.99 -0.66 17.42
CA VAL A 92 5.65 -0.22 17.00
C VAL A 92 4.99 -1.30 16.16
N ASP A 93 3.79 -1.71 16.53
CA ASP A 93 3.02 -2.66 15.73
C ASP A 93 2.49 -1.97 14.45
N VAL A 94 2.41 -2.75 13.37
CA VAL A 94 1.90 -2.31 12.07
C VAL A 94 0.66 -3.14 11.76
N ASP A 95 -0.49 -2.47 11.63
CA ASP A 95 -1.78 -3.11 11.36
C ASP A 95 -1.98 -3.41 9.87
N CYS A 96 -1.36 -2.62 8.99
CA CYS A 96 -1.37 -2.84 7.54
C CYS A 96 -0.12 -2.24 6.91
N MET A 97 0.43 -2.90 5.88
CA MET A 97 1.49 -2.35 5.05
C MET A 97 0.98 -2.11 3.64
N VAL A 98 1.40 -1.00 3.01
CA VAL A 98 1.16 -0.70 1.59
C VAL A 98 2.50 -0.66 0.88
N THR A 99 2.63 -1.39 -0.24
CA THR A 99 3.91 -1.51 -0.96
C THR A 99 3.72 -1.93 -2.42
N ASP A 100 4.59 -1.46 -3.28
CA ASP A 100 4.78 -1.95 -4.66
C ASP A 100 5.95 -2.95 -4.79
N LEU A 101 6.53 -3.36 -3.64
CA LEU A 101 7.63 -4.33 -3.51
C LEU A 101 9.01 -3.83 -4.02
N ASP A 102 9.20 -2.54 -4.21
CA ASP A 102 10.47 -1.97 -4.72
C ASP A 102 11.58 -1.85 -3.66
N GLY A 103 11.21 -1.69 -2.39
CA GLY A 103 12.14 -1.43 -1.29
C GLY A 103 12.69 -2.69 -0.64
N LYS A 104 11.97 -3.23 0.34
CA LYS A 104 12.36 -4.40 1.14
C LYS A 104 11.25 -5.46 1.13
N PRO A 105 11.07 -6.19 0.00
CA PRO A 105 9.97 -7.15 -0.17
C PRO A 105 9.94 -8.26 0.89
N GLU A 106 11.10 -8.59 1.50
CA GLU A 106 11.15 -9.55 2.60
C GLU A 106 10.36 -9.10 3.84
N THR A 107 10.17 -7.78 4.01
CA THR A 107 9.31 -7.24 5.07
C THR A 107 7.84 -7.60 4.80
N ALA A 108 7.37 -7.40 3.56
CA ALA A 108 6.02 -7.78 3.13
C ALA A 108 5.78 -9.29 3.29
N ILE A 109 6.71 -10.13 2.81
CA ILE A 109 6.63 -11.59 2.94
C ILE A 109 6.49 -11.99 4.42
N ARG A 110 7.32 -11.43 5.29
CA ARG A 110 7.29 -11.74 6.72
C ARG A 110 5.99 -11.27 7.38
N LEU A 111 5.50 -10.07 7.07
CA LEU A 111 4.25 -9.55 7.62
C LEU A 111 3.07 -10.45 7.23
N THR A 112 2.97 -10.85 5.95
CA THR A 112 1.92 -11.77 5.51
C THR A 112 1.97 -13.11 6.25
N THR A 113 3.16 -13.63 6.54
CA THR A 113 3.34 -14.88 7.30
C THR A 113 2.83 -14.78 8.74
N TYR A 114 2.88 -13.58 9.34
CA TYR A 114 2.34 -13.33 10.68
C TYR A 114 0.87 -12.90 10.69
N GLY A 115 0.20 -12.89 9.53
CA GLY A 115 -1.21 -12.54 9.39
C GLY A 115 -1.47 -11.04 9.32
N THR A 116 -0.43 -10.20 9.26
CA THR A 116 -0.61 -8.76 9.05
C THR A 116 -0.99 -8.50 7.60
N PRO A 117 -2.09 -7.77 7.32
CA PRO A 117 -2.48 -7.41 5.98
C PRO A 117 -1.40 -6.60 5.24
N VAL A 118 -1.11 -7.01 4.01
CA VAL A 118 -0.20 -6.28 3.11
C VAL A 118 -0.93 -5.97 1.82
N VAL A 119 -1.07 -4.69 1.52
CA VAL A 119 -1.58 -4.19 0.24
C VAL A 119 -0.44 -4.17 -0.75
N ILE A 120 -0.49 -5.06 -1.74
CA ILE A 120 0.50 -5.12 -2.83
C ILE A 120 -0.09 -4.44 -4.05
N HIS A 121 0.60 -3.44 -4.56
CA HIS A 121 0.14 -2.59 -5.65
C HIS A 121 0.86 -2.90 -6.96
N ALA A 122 0.09 -3.18 -8.02
CA ALA A 122 0.60 -3.39 -9.37
C ALA A 122 0.59 -2.10 -10.18
N HIS A 123 1.75 -1.73 -10.73
CA HIS A 123 1.93 -0.63 -11.69
C HIS A 123 2.99 -0.97 -12.74
N GLY A 124 3.21 -0.09 -13.74
CA GLY A 124 3.98 -0.41 -14.94
C GLY A 124 5.37 -0.95 -14.75
N ASP A 125 6.06 -0.60 -13.67
CA ASP A 125 7.48 -0.92 -13.47
C ASP A 125 7.71 -2.16 -12.61
N ASN A 126 6.71 -2.63 -11.84
CA ASN A 126 6.94 -3.64 -10.80
C ASN A 126 6.53 -5.07 -11.18
N ASN A 127 6.26 -5.36 -12.43
CA ASN A 127 5.88 -6.71 -12.90
C ASN A 127 6.82 -7.80 -12.41
N ARG A 128 8.15 -7.54 -12.45
CA ARG A 128 9.15 -8.50 -12.01
C ARG A 128 9.05 -8.76 -10.51
N ALA A 129 8.91 -7.71 -9.72
CA ALA A 129 8.78 -7.83 -8.26
C ALA A 129 7.52 -8.62 -7.87
N ILE A 130 6.39 -8.35 -8.53
CA ILE A 130 5.14 -9.10 -8.35
C ILE A 130 5.37 -10.59 -8.62
N GLN A 131 5.96 -10.94 -9.78
CA GLN A 131 6.18 -12.33 -10.16
C GLN A 131 7.16 -13.05 -9.24
N GLU A 132 8.16 -12.36 -8.69
CA GLU A 132 9.19 -12.91 -7.83
C GLU A 132 8.72 -13.05 -6.38
N TYR A 133 8.03 -12.06 -5.82
CA TYR A 133 7.77 -11.97 -4.39
C TYR A 133 6.36 -12.38 -3.97
N VAL A 134 5.33 -12.12 -4.79
CA VAL A 134 3.95 -12.51 -4.43
C VAL A 134 3.80 -14.00 -4.16
N PRO A 135 4.43 -14.92 -4.92
CA PRO A 135 4.36 -16.36 -4.62
C PRO A 135 4.97 -16.77 -3.28
N GLN A 136 5.75 -15.90 -2.65
CA GLN A 136 6.38 -16.12 -1.34
C GLN A 136 5.53 -15.58 -0.19
N CYS A 137 4.49 -14.78 -0.49
CA CYS A 137 3.58 -14.22 0.50
C CYS A 137 2.50 -15.23 0.91
N GLN A 138 2.03 -15.11 2.15
CA GLN A 138 0.79 -15.78 2.58
C GLN A 138 -0.40 -15.04 2.00
N LEU A 139 -1.02 -15.56 0.93
CA LEU A 139 -2.05 -14.87 0.15
C LEU A 139 -3.29 -14.49 0.96
N SER A 140 -3.64 -15.25 2.01
CA SER A 140 -4.73 -14.89 2.93
C SER A 140 -4.49 -13.61 3.74
N SER A 141 -3.29 -13.03 3.66
CA SER A 141 -2.92 -11.72 4.22
C SER A 141 -2.58 -10.69 3.14
N VAL A 142 -2.80 -10.99 1.87
CA VAL A 142 -2.53 -10.08 0.75
C VAL A 142 -3.81 -9.41 0.28
N VAL A 143 -3.80 -8.08 0.20
CA VAL A 143 -4.77 -7.27 -0.54
C VAL A 143 -4.14 -6.88 -1.87
N ALA A 144 -4.70 -7.33 -2.97
CA ALA A 144 -4.18 -7.03 -4.30
C ALA A 144 -4.82 -5.76 -4.86
N THR A 145 -3.98 -4.79 -5.25
CA THR A 145 -4.40 -3.51 -5.83
C THR A 145 -3.66 -3.20 -7.13
N THR A 146 -4.14 -2.21 -7.86
CA THR A 146 -3.56 -1.81 -9.14
C THR A 146 -3.64 -0.31 -9.37
N GLN A 147 -2.69 0.24 -10.09
CA GLN A 147 -2.68 1.62 -10.57
C GLN A 147 -3.75 1.86 -11.65
N ALA A 148 -3.97 0.89 -12.53
CA ALA A 148 -4.98 0.95 -13.60
C ALA A 148 -6.41 0.77 -13.09
N ALA A 149 -7.38 0.78 -14.00
CA ALA A 149 -8.75 0.40 -13.70
C ALA A 149 -8.81 -0.97 -13.02
N PRO A 150 -9.58 -1.12 -11.92
CA PRO A 150 -9.63 -2.36 -11.17
C PRO A 150 -10.19 -3.51 -12.02
N ALA A 151 -9.60 -4.69 -11.84
CA ALA A 151 -10.06 -5.95 -12.43
C ALA A 151 -10.02 -7.05 -11.36
N PRO A 152 -11.16 -7.65 -10.98
CA PRO A 152 -11.18 -8.62 -9.88
C PRO A 152 -10.18 -9.77 -10.04
N PRO A 153 -9.42 -10.11 -8.96
CA PRO A 153 -9.62 -9.66 -7.57
C PRO A 153 -8.96 -8.34 -7.19
N LEU A 154 -8.24 -7.67 -8.09
CA LEU A 154 -7.56 -6.41 -7.81
C LEU A 154 -8.54 -5.25 -7.60
N ARG A 155 -8.25 -4.45 -6.57
CA ARG A 155 -8.96 -3.22 -6.21
C ARG A 155 -8.14 -1.98 -6.59
N ASN A 156 -8.77 -0.81 -6.55
CA ASN A 156 -8.10 0.50 -6.63
C ASN A 156 -8.81 1.47 -5.69
N PHE A 157 -8.07 2.00 -4.72
CA PHE A 157 -8.56 2.95 -3.72
C PHE A 157 -8.05 4.38 -3.98
N GLY A 158 -7.29 4.58 -5.04
CA GLY A 158 -6.59 5.83 -5.36
C GLY A 158 -5.15 5.84 -4.83
N GLY A 159 -4.46 6.94 -5.13
CA GLY A 159 -3.05 7.14 -4.78
C GLY A 159 -2.07 6.71 -5.87
N PHE A 160 -0.89 7.32 -5.85
CA PHE A 160 0.16 7.10 -6.86
C PHE A 160 1.45 6.55 -6.26
N THR A 161 1.78 6.92 -5.02
CA THR A 161 2.91 6.41 -4.24
C THR A 161 2.41 5.55 -3.08
N ASP A 162 3.26 4.78 -2.42
CA ASP A 162 2.84 3.93 -1.30
C ASP A 162 2.26 4.74 -0.13
N GLY A 163 2.77 5.95 0.07
CA GLY A 163 2.30 6.83 1.13
C GLY A 163 0.87 7.32 0.89
N ASP A 164 0.60 7.92 -0.26
CA ASP A 164 -0.73 8.43 -0.56
C ASP A 164 -1.75 7.30 -0.78
N ARG A 165 -1.34 6.14 -1.33
CA ARG A 165 -2.17 4.91 -1.37
C ARG A 165 -2.59 4.48 0.03
N ALA A 166 -1.67 4.53 1.00
CA ALA A 166 -1.96 4.22 2.41
C ALA A 166 -2.96 5.21 3.02
N ALA A 167 -2.82 6.50 2.74
CA ALA A 167 -3.74 7.54 3.18
C ALA A 167 -5.15 7.34 2.59
N PHE A 168 -5.25 7.10 1.28
CA PHE A 168 -6.52 6.85 0.62
C PHE A 168 -7.17 5.54 1.06
N LEU A 169 -6.39 4.51 1.37
CA LEU A 169 -6.89 3.27 1.95
C LEU A 169 -7.54 3.54 3.32
N ALA A 170 -6.84 4.22 4.21
CA ALA A 170 -7.34 4.54 5.55
C ALA A 170 -8.61 5.41 5.50
N ASP A 171 -8.64 6.43 4.63
CA ASP A 171 -9.83 7.26 4.38
C ASP A 171 -11.00 6.42 3.84
N HIS A 172 -10.74 5.52 2.89
CA HIS A 172 -11.77 4.66 2.29
C HIS A 172 -12.45 3.78 3.33
N PHE A 173 -11.71 3.26 4.30
CA PHE A 173 -12.21 2.42 5.38
C PHE A 173 -12.63 3.22 6.63
N GLY A 174 -12.84 4.53 6.48
CA GLY A 174 -13.56 5.37 7.42
C GLY A 174 -12.74 5.89 8.59
N ALA A 175 -11.42 6.01 8.45
CA ALA A 175 -10.59 6.71 9.44
C ALA A 175 -11.15 8.11 9.70
N SER A 176 -11.32 8.48 10.98
CA SER A 176 -11.82 9.80 11.36
C SER A 176 -10.74 10.87 11.34
N ARG A 177 -9.49 10.46 11.47
CA ARG A 177 -8.32 11.32 11.48
C ARG A 177 -7.12 10.56 10.92
N LEU A 178 -6.29 11.24 10.13
CA LEU A 178 -4.98 10.75 9.70
C LEU A 178 -3.89 11.58 10.36
N VAL A 179 -2.84 10.93 10.81
CA VAL A 179 -1.58 11.54 11.25
C VAL A 179 -0.45 10.94 10.41
N PHE A 180 0.60 11.72 10.14
CA PHE A 180 1.58 11.40 9.12
C PHE A 180 3.02 11.40 9.67
N PRO A 181 3.38 10.43 10.54
CA PRO A 181 4.77 10.30 11.02
C PRO A 181 5.70 9.93 9.86
N GLY A 182 6.87 10.55 9.81
CA GLY A 182 7.86 10.31 8.76
C GLY A 182 7.49 10.87 7.39
N TRP A 183 6.67 11.93 7.33
CA TRP A 183 6.35 12.64 6.11
C TRP A 183 6.95 14.05 6.16
N ASP A 184 8.16 14.19 5.76
CA ASP A 184 8.94 15.43 5.85
C ASP A 184 8.48 16.47 4.80
N PHE A 185 7.19 16.88 4.87
CA PHE A 185 6.54 17.78 3.89
C PHE A 185 7.24 19.12 3.67
N ASP A 186 7.99 19.59 4.68
CA ASP A 186 8.71 20.87 4.63
C ASP A 186 10.16 20.71 4.14
N ASP A 187 10.64 19.49 3.90
CA ASP A 187 11.99 19.24 3.40
C ASP A 187 11.97 18.84 1.90
N PRO A 188 12.34 19.77 0.99
CA PRO A 188 12.34 19.48 -0.43
C PRO A 188 13.45 18.51 -0.88
N ALA A 189 14.32 18.07 0.03
CA ALA A 189 15.42 17.14 -0.26
C ALA A 189 15.07 15.67 0.04
N VAL A 190 13.85 15.41 0.51
CA VAL A 190 13.35 14.07 0.85
C VAL A 190 12.42 13.54 -0.24
#